data_4ac7550decc0a5ea9f20b9718f4d3f1e
#
_entry.id   4ac7550decc0a5ea9f20b9718f4d3f1e
#
_cell.length_a   1.000
_cell.length_b   1.000
_cell.length_c   1.000
_cell.angle_alpha   90.00
_cell.angle_beta   90.00
_cell.angle_gamma   90.00
#
_symmetry.space_group_name_H-M   'P 1'
#
loop_
_entity.id
_entity.type
_entity.pdbx_description
1 polymer ?
#
loop_
_entity_poly.entity_id
_entity_poly.type
_entity_poly.pdbx_seq_one_letter_code
_entity_poly.pdbx_strand_id
1 'polypeptide(L)'
;DSKFPQEDYIRICEAAEKADKEALEAAQKALEQNIKNQAKTIAELYINVPKTTDFAIMFLATEGLYSEVLRRPGLCEEIQNKYRIMICGPTTITAFLNTLNVGFRTIALNKKTTEIQKTLSAVSSQYDLFESLLAKAKKKIDEAGSSIEAAQKRNTTIQRKLHNVDKMDADEAEALLNSGE
;
A
#
# COMPACT_ATOMS: atom_id res chain seq x y z
N ASP A 1 28.59 -5.79 -17.74
CA ASP A 1 29.90 -6.44 -17.82
C ASP A 1 29.95 -7.28 -19.09
N SER A 2 30.79 -6.88 -20.04
CA SER A 2 30.71 -7.32 -21.43
C SER A 2 31.58 -8.53 -21.77
N LYS A 3 31.81 -9.43 -20.84
CA LYS A 3 32.44 -10.72 -21.16
C LYS A 3 31.42 -11.71 -21.70
N PHE A 4 30.86 -11.32 -22.82
CA PHE A 4 29.92 -12.13 -23.56
C PHE A 4 30.63 -13.38 -24.14
N PRO A 5 30.15 -14.61 -23.98
CA PRO A 5 30.79 -15.82 -24.51
C PRO A 5 30.56 -15.99 -26.01
N GLN A 6 30.74 -14.91 -26.76
CA GLN A 6 30.57 -14.89 -28.19
C GLN A 6 31.59 -15.79 -28.91
N GLU A 7 32.81 -15.79 -28.41
CA GLU A 7 33.88 -16.62 -29.00
C GLU A 7 33.59 -18.10 -28.90
N ASP A 8 33.03 -18.56 -27.77
CA ASP A 8 32.64 -19.96 -27.60
C ASP A 8 31.49 -20.35 -28.53
N TYR A 9 30.54 -19.43 -28.72
CA TYR A 9 29.45 -19.65 -29.69
C TYR A 9 29.94 -19.69 -31.13
N ILE A 10 30.89 -18.81 -31.52
CA ILE A 10 31.51 -18.82 -32.84
C ILE A 10 32.24 -20.17 -33.07
N ARG A 11 32.98 -20.64 -32.09
CA ARG A 11 33.66 -21.95 -32.16
C ARG A 11 32.69 -23.13 -32.37
N ILE A 12 31.51 -23.04 -31.71
CA ILE A 12 30.45 -24.05 -31.92
C ILE A 12 29.94 -24.00 -33.36
N CYS A 13 29.71 -22.81 -33.92
CA CYS A 13 29.27 -22.64 -35.30
C CYS A 13 30.32 -23.17 -36.29
N GLU A 14 31.59 -22.81 -36.12
CA GLU A 14 32.70 -23.28 -36.94
C GLU A 14 32.91 -24.81 -36.91
N ALA A 15 32.83 -25.40 -35.72
CA ALA A 15 32.94 -26.86 -35.56
C ALA A 15 31.75 -27.57 -36.19
N ALA A 16 30.55 -27.01 -36.11
CA ALA A 16 29.36 -27.53 -36.76
C ALA A 16 29.45 -27.47 -38.29
N GLU A 17 29.96 -26.36 -38.85
CA GLU A 17 30.19 -26.21 -40.31
C GLU A 17 31.21 -27.21 -40.85
N LYS A 18 32.26 -27.53 -40.05
CA LYS A 18 33.29 -28.49 -40.40
C LYS A 18 32.89 -29.94 -40.14
N ALA A 19 31.70 -30.16 -39.58
CA ALA A 19 31.22 -31.49 -39.13
C ALA A 19 32.18 -32.22 -38.20
N ASP A 20 33.00 -31.46 -37.42
CA ASP A 20 33.95 -31.98 -36.47
C ASP A 20 33.25 -32.20 -35.09
N LYS A 21 32.90 -33.43 -34.81
CA LYS A 21 32.18 -33.82 -33.60
C LYS A 21 32.98 -33.59 -32.31
N GLU A 22 34.31 -33.86 -32.34
CA GLU A 22 35.15 -33.71 -31.16
C GLU A 22 35.31 -32.21 -30.80
N ALA A 23 35.61 -31.40 -31.79
CA ALA A 23 35.68 -29.94 -31.63
C ALA A 23 34.35 -29.33 -31.17
N LEU A 24 33.23 -29.85 -31.70
CA LEU A 24 31.90 -29.40 -31.31
C LEU A 24 31.60 -29.71 -29.83
N GLU A 25 31.85 -30.93 -29.38
CA GLU A 25 31.65 -31.32 -27.98
C GLU A 25 32.55 -30.50 -27.02
N ALA A 26 33.82 -30.27 -27.42
CA ALA A 26 34.74 -29.47 -26.62
C ALA A 26 34.29 -28.03 -26.50
N ALA A 27 33.89 -27.41 -27.62
CA ALA A 27 33.36 -26.04 -27.64
C ALA A 27 32.05 -25.89 -26.83
N GLN A 28 31.22 -26.90 -26.88
CA GLN A 28 29.99 -26.97 -26.12
C GLN A 28 30.22 -27.03 -24.61
N LYS A 29 31.16 -27.86 -24.16
CA LYS A 29 31.56 -27.93 -22.72
C LYS A 29 32.20 -26.64 -22.24
N ALA A 30 33.00 -26.01 -23.09
CA ALA A 30 33.60 -24.70 -22.79
C ALA A 30 32.53 -23.61 -22.58
N LEU A 31 31.54 -23.54 -23.47
CA LEU A 31 30.41 -22.64 -23.35
C LEU A 31 29.65 -22.86 -22.02
N GLU A 32 29.34 -24.14 -21.72
CA GLU A 32 28.61 -24.46 -20.48
C GLU A 32 29.37 -24.00 -19.24
N GLN A 33 30.69 -24.27 -19.19
CA GLN A 33 31.53 -23.83 -18.07
C GLN A 33 31.60 -22.30 -17.96
N ASN A 34 31.71 -21.61 -19.08
CA ASN A 34 31.74 -20.15 -19.11
C ASN A 34 30.42 -19.55 -18.63
N ILE A 35 29.28 -20.08 -19.05
CA ILE A 35 27.95 -19.65 -18.57
C ILE A 35 27.82 -19.86 -17.06
N LYS A 36 28.26 -21.02 -16.51
CA LYS A 36 28.27 -21.28 -15.07
C LYS A 36 29.17 -20.31 -14.30
N ASN A 37 30.36 -20.01 -14.83
CA ASN A 37 31.30 -19.09 -14.20
C ASN A 37 30.72 -17.65 -14.21
N GLN A 38 30.11 -17.23 -15.31
CA GLN A 38 29.46 -15.92 -15.38
C GLN A 38 28.26 -15.82 -14.46
N ALA A 39 27.44 -16.87 -14.38
CA ALA A 39 26.31 -16.90 -13.43
C ALA A 39 26.78 -16.75 -11.98
N LYS A 40 27.86 -17.44 -11.60
CA LYS A 40 28.48 -17.29 -10.30
C LYS A 40 28.93 -15.86 -10.05
N THR A 41 29.66 -15.26 -10.99
CA THR A 41 30.17 -13.89 -10.88
C THR A 41 29.02 -12.87 -10.76
N ILE A 42 27.94 -13.02 -11.56
CA ILE A 42 26.77 -12.16 -11.48
C ILE A 42 26.11 -12.28 -10.10
N ALA A 43 25.95 -13.49 -9.57
CA ALA A 43 25.36 -13.70 -8.27
C ALA A 43 26.18 -13.03 -7.15
N GLU A 44 27.51 -13.17 -7.19
CA GLU A 44 28.39 -12.59 -6.18
C GLU A 44 28.46 -11.06 -6.23
N LEU A 45 28.37 -10.47 -7.43
CA LEU A 45 28.52 -9.02 -7.62
C LEU A 45 27.20 -8.25 -7.47
N TYR A 46 26.07 -8.83 -7.90
CA TYR A 46 24.83 -8.09 -8.08
C TYR A 46 23.70 -8.50 -7.14
N ILE A 47 23.74 -9.67 -6.51
CA ILE A 47 22.73 -10.09 -5.54
C ILE A 47 23.18 -9.72 -4.12
N ASN A 48 22.56 -8.68 -3.54
CA ASN A 48 22.87 -8.20 -2.19
C ASN A 48 21.58 -7.86 -1.43
N VAL A 49 20.89 -8.88 -0.95
CA VAL A 49 19.65 -8.76 -0.18
C VAL A 49 19.95 -8.07 1.16
N PRO A 50 19.14 -7.12 1.63
CA PRO A 50 17.86 -6.61 1.08
C PRO A 50 18.02 -5.43 0.10
N LYS A 51 19.23 -5.01 -0.25
CA LYS A 51 19.46 -3.84 -1.13
C LYS A 51 19.02 -4.11 -2.57
N THR A 52 19.11 -5.36 -3.00
CA THR A 52 18.65 -5.83 -4.32
C THR A 52 17.59 -6.91 -4.17
N THR A 53 17.02 -7.35 -5.29
CA THR A 53 16.26 -8.59 -5.36
C THR A 53 17.15 -9.79 -5.02
N ASP A 54 16.53 -10.92 -4.66
CA ASP A 54 17.21 -12.20 -4.39
C ASP A 54 17.52 -13.00 -5.67
N PHE A 55 17.34 -12.37 -6.83
CA PHE A 55 17.68 -12.95 -8.12
C PHE A 55 18.28 -11.89 -9.04
N ALA A 56 18.98 -12.32 -10.09
CA ALA A 56 19.47 -11.46 -11.16
C ALA A 56 19.22 -12.09 -12.53
N ILE A 57 19.39 -11.32 -13.60
CA ILE A 57 19.17 -11.76 -14.96
C ILE A 57 20.50 -11.79 -15.71
N MET A 58 20.77 -12.92 -16.34
CA MET A 58 21.83 -13.04 -17.34
C MET A 58 21.21 -12.87 -18.71
N PHE A 59 21.52 -11.77 -19.36
CA PHE A 59 21.04 -11.49 -20.71
C PHE A 59 22.04 -11.97 -21.76
N LEU A 60 21.57 -12.86 -22.63
CA LEU A 60 22.32 -13.34 -23.79
C LEU A 60 21.89 -12.55 -25.02
N ALA A 61 22.83 -11.80 -25.62
CA ALA A 61 22.54 -10.78 -26.61
C ALA A 61 22.09 -11.33 -27.98
N THR A 62 22.29 -12.60 -28.26
CA THR A 62 21.86 -13.24 -29.51
C THR A 62 20.95 -14.42 -29.26
N GLU A 63 19.92 -14.56 -30.09
CA GLU A 63 18.98 -15.69 -30.02
C GLU A 63 19.64 -17.04 -30.27
N GLY A 64 20.65 -17.07 -31.13
CA GLY A 64 21.43 -18.28 -31.42
C GLY A 64 22.16 -18.80 -30.18
N LEU A 65 22.85 -17.91 -29.45
CA LEU A 65 23.51 -18.30 -28.19
C LEU A 65 22.49 -18.72 -27.13
N TYR A 66 21.38 -17.98 -26.99
CA TYR A 66 20.32 -18.33 -26.05
C TYR A 66 19.76 -19.73 -26.37
N SER A 67 19.46 -20.02 -27.62
CA SER A 67 18.97 -21.32 -28.05
C SER A 67 19.99 -22.44 -27.79
N GLU A 68 21.29 -22.18 -27.99
CA GLU A 68 22.34 -23.16 -27.70
C GLU A 68 22.45 -23.46 -26.19
N VAL A 69 22.30 -22.46 -25.35
CA VAL A 69 22.28 -22.64 -23.89
C VAL A 69 21.04 -23.43 -23.45
N LEU A 70 19.86 -23.15 -24.02
CA LEU A 70 18.63 -23.88 -23.72
C LEU A 70 18.68 -25.37 -24.15
N ARG A 71 19.44 -25.69 -25.19
CA ARG A 71 19.65 -27.11 -25.64
C ARG A 71 20.40 -27.94 -24.62
N ARG A 72 21.05 -27.33 -23.60
CA ARG A 72 21.76 -28.05 -22.55
C ARG A 72 20.80 -28.54 -21.49
N PRO A 73 20.60 -29.86 -21.35
CA PRO A 73 19.70 -30.39 -20.33
C PRO A 73 20.15 -30.02 -18.93
N GLY A 74 19.24 -29.43 -18.15
CA GLY A 74 19.47 -29.10 -16.75
C GLY A 74 20.36 -27.87 -16.47
N LEU A 75 21.03 -27.27 -17.47
CA LEU A 75 21.93 -26.13 -17.26
C LEU A 75 21.20 -24.91 -16.70
N CYS A 76 20.08 -24.55 -17.30
CA CYS A 76 19.28 -23.40 -16.87
C CYS A 76 18.71 -23.62 -15.45
N GLU A 77 18.24 -24.83 -15.16
CA GLU A 77 17.73 -25.19 -13.84
C GLU A 77 18.83 -25.16 -12.77
N GLU A 78 20.01 -25.70 -13.08
CA GLU A 78 21.17 -25.66 -12.18
C GLU A 78 21.55 -24.23 -11.84
N ILE A 79 21.63 -23.35 -12.85
CA ILE A 79 22.01 -21.94 -12.68
C ILE A 79 20.94 -21.19 -11.88
N GLN A 80 19.68 -21.43 -12.15
CA GLN A 80 18.58 -20.79 -11.44
C GLN A 80 18.53 -21.23 -9.96
N ASN A 81 18.67 -22.52 -9.70
CA ASN A 81 18.60 -23.07 -8.34
C ASN A 81 19.82 -22.70 -7.50
N LYS A 82 21.02 -22.78 -8.08
CA LYS A 82 22.27 -22.57 -7.35
C LYS A 82 22.66 -21.12 -7.18
N TYR A 83 22.46 -20.31 -8.23
CA TYR A 83 22.94 -18.93 -8.29
C TYR A 83 21.82 -17.91 -8.28
N ARG A 84 20.53 -18.33 -8.34
CA ARG A 84 19.37 -17.43 -8.45
C ARG A 84 19.46 -16.54 -9.69
N ILE A 85 20.05 -17.04 -10.78
CA ILE A 85 20.19 -16.33 -12.05
C ILE A 85 19.19 -16.87 -13.05
N MET A 86 18.42 -15.97 -13.65
CA MET A 86 17.51 -16.27 -14.74
C MET A 86 18.16 -15.92 -16.07
N ILE A 87 18.24 -16.89 -17.00
CA ILE A 87 18.82 -16.67 -18.31
C ILE A 87 17.73 -16.19 -19.27
N CYS A 88 17.97 -15.09 -19.94
CA CYS A 88 17.04 -14.50 -20.91
C CYS A 88 17.74 -14.17 -22.23
N GLY A 89 17.06 -14.46 -23.33
CA GLY A 89 17.45 -14.03 -24.67
C GLY A 89 16.69 -12.76 -25.13
N PRO A 90 16.95 -12.27 -26.35
CA PRO A 90 16.32 -11.06 -26.88
C PRO A 90 14.79 -11.11 -26.91
N THR A 91 14.20 -12.26 -27.27
CA THR A 91 12.74 -12.43 -27.32
C THR A 91 12.12 -12.55 -25.93
N THR A 92 12.80 -13.16 -24.99
CA THR A 92 12.25 -13.42 -23.63
C THR A 92 12.42 -12.25 -22.69
N ILE A 93 13.46 -11.43 -22.84
CA ILE A 93 13.74 -10.30 -21.94
C ILE A 93 12.61 -9.27 -21.93
N THR A 94 12.02 -8.99 -23.09
CA THR A 94 10.93 -8.01 -23.21
C THR A 94 9.69 -8.46 -22.44
N ALA A 95 9.31 -9.74 -22.58
CA ALA A 95 8.18 -10.31 -21.84
C ALA A 95 8.43 -10.29 -20.33
N PHE A 96 9.66 -10.63 -19.94
CA PHE A 96 10.07 -10.61 -18.52
C PHE A 96 10.02 -9.20 -17.92
N LEU A 97 10.56 -8.19 -18.62
CA LEU A 97 10.52 -6.79 -18.17
C LEU A 97 9.09 -6.25 -18.07
N ASN A 98 8.21 -6.63 -18.99
CA ASN A 98 6.79 -6.29 -18.90
C ASN A 98 6.14 -6.90 -17.64
N THR A 99 6.44 -8.16 -17.35
CA THR A 99 5.93 -8.84 -16.14
C THR A 99 6.41 -8.15 -14.87
N LEU A 100 7.70 -7.78 -14.80
CA LEU A 100 8.24 -7.01 -13.68
C LEU A 100 7.58 -5.64 -13.54
N ASN A 101 7.35 -4.93 -14.65
CA ASN A 101 6.67 -3.63 -14.63
C ASN A 101 5.26 -3.73 -14.05
N VAL A 102 4.48 -4.74 -14.47
CA VAL A 102 3.15 -5.01 -13.90
C VAL A 102 3.25 -5.34 -12.41
N GLY A 103 4.20 -6.18 -12.00
CA GLY A 103 4.45 -6.51 -10.60
C GLY A 103 4.77 -5.30 -9.74
N PHE A 104 5.70 -4.45 -10.16
CA PHE A 104 6.04 -3.22 -9.44
C PHE A 104 4.88 -2.22 -9.37
N ARG A 105 4.11 -2.09 -10.45
CA ARG A 105 2.91 -1.26 -10.46
C ARG A 105 1.87 -1.75 -9.45
N THR A 106 1.67 -3.06 -9.35
CA THR A 106 0.75 -3.67 -8.38
C THR A 106 1.21 -3.42 -6.94
N ILE A 107 2.51 -3.57 -6.65
CA ILE A 107 3.06 -3.28 -5.32
C ILE A 107 2.87 -1.80 -4.95
N ALA A 108 3.11 -0.89 -5.89
CA ALA A 108 2.91 0.55 -5.68
C ALA A 108 1.44 0.89 -5.41
N LEU A 109 0.49 0.26 -6.11
CA LEU A 109 -0.95 0.41 -5.87
C LEU A 109 -1.36 -0.12 -4.50
N ASN A 110 -0.89 -1.30 -4.10
CA ASN A 110 -1.18 -1.89 -2.79
C ASN A 110 -0.69 -1.00 -1.64
N LYS A 111 0.49 -0.40 -1.78
CA LYS A 111 1.02 0.54 -0.78
C LYS A 111 0.10 1.76 -0.61
N LYS A 112 -0.34 2.36 -1.72
CA LYS A 112 -1.29 3.49 -1.70
C LYS A 112 -2.64 3.10 -1.08
N THR A 113 -3.15 1.91 -1.41
CA THR A 113 -4.41 1.40 -0.83
C THR A 113 -4.31 1.27 0.69
N THR A 114 -3.19 0.77 1.21
CA THR A 114 -2.96 0.65 2.66
C THR A 114 -2.89 2.03 3.34
N GLU A 115 -2.29 3.03 2.71
CA GLU A 115 -2.26 4.41 3.23
C GLU A 115 -3.66 5.02 3.27
N ILE A 116 -4.46 4.81 2.21
CA ILE A 116 -5.86 5.27 2.16
C ILE A 116 -6.69 4.59 3.26
N GLN A 117 -6.55 3.29 3.47
CA GLN A 117 -7.26 2.58 4.54
C GLN A 117 -6.93 3.14 5.93
N LYS A 118 -5.66 3.43 6.21
CA LYS A 118 -5.24 4.06 7.47
C LYS A 118 -5.87 5.43 7.66
N THR A 119 -5.91 6.24 6.60
CA THR A 119 -6.53 7.56 6.63
C THR A 119 -8.03 7.46 6.87
N LEU A 120 -8.73 6.56 6.19
CA LEU A 120 -10.17 6.32 6.39
C LEU A 120 -10.48 5.88 7.83
N SER A 121 -9.68 4.97 8.39
CA SER A 121 -9.84 4.55 9.79
C SER A 121 -9.67 5.72 10.78
N ALA A 122 -8.68 6.59 10.55
CA ALA A 122 -8.48 7.78 11.37
C ALA A 122 -9.65 8.76 11.26
N VAL A 123 -10.18 8.98 10.05
CA VAL A 123 -11.37 9.82 9.82
C VAL A 123 -12.60 9.23 10.51
N SER A 124 -12.83 7.92 10.40
CA SER A 124 -13.94 7.25 11.08
C SER A 124 -13.90 7.48 12.60
N SER A 125 -12.73 7.31 13.23
CA SER A 125 -12.57 7.57 14.67
C SER A 125 -12.85 9.02 15.05
N GLN A 126 -12.53 9.98 14.18
CA GLN A 126 -12.88 11.41 14.40
C GLN A 126 -14.37 11.66 14.29
N TYR A 127 -15.07 10.98 13.38
CA TYR A 127 -16.52 11.05 13.29
C TYR A 127 -17.22 10.53 14.55
N ASP A 128 -16.77 9.39 15.10
CA ASP A 128 -17.32 8.84 16.34
C ASP A 128 -17.15 9.82 17.52
N LEU A 129 -15.99 10.47 17.61
CA LEU A 129 -15.75 11.51 18.60
C LEU A 129 -16.67 12.73 18.41
N PHE A 130 -16.83 13.17 17.17
CA PHE A 130 -17.70 14.29 16.83
C PHE A 130 -19.17 14.00 17.19
N GLU A 131 -19.67 12.81 16.87
CA GLU A 131 -21.02 12.38 17.26
C GLU A 131 -21.21 12.41 18.80
N SER A 132 -20.23 11.92 19.54
CA SER A 132 -20.25 12.00 21.02
C SER A 132 -20.31 13.42 21.53
N LEU A 133 -19.57 14.35 20.92
CA LEU A 133 -19.58 15.77 21.28
C LEU A 133 -20.94 16.43 20.97
N LEU A 134 -21.53 16.12 19.82
CA LEU A 134 -22.87 16.60 19.46
C LEU A 134 -23.94 16.08 20.44
N ALA A 135 -23.89 14.82 20.82
CA ALA A 135 -24.82 14.26 21.80
C ALA A 135 -24.70 14.97 23.16
N LYS A 136 -23.48 15.26 23.62
CA LYS A 136 -23.24 16.03 24.85
C LYS A 136 -23.75 17.47 24.74
N ALA A 137 -23.54 18.12 23.60
CA ALA A 137 -24.05 19.47 23.36
C ALA A 137 -25.58 19.50 23.40
N LYS A 138 -26.23 18.56 22.73
CA LYS A 138 -27.68 18.43 22.72
C LYS A 138 -28.22 18.28 24.15
N LYS A 139 -27.64 17.38 24.94
CA LYS A 139 -28.03 17.18 26.35
C LYS A 139 -27.93 18.47 27.18
N LYS A 140 -26.87 19.27 26.99
CA LYS A 140 -26.73 20.56 27.69
C LYS A 140 -27.80 21.60 27.26
N ILE A 141 -28.16 21.58 25.99
CA ILE A 141 -29.22 22.43 25.49
C ILE A 141 -30.57 22.04 26.11
N ASP A 142 -30.87 20.76 26.19
CA ASP A 142 -32.10 20.26 26.81
C ASP A 142 -32.15 20.57 28.33
N GLU A 143 -31.03 20.45 29.03
CA GLU A 143 -30.91 20.86 30.44
C GLU A 143 -31.11 22.37 30.64
N ALA A 144 -30.55 23.19 29.75
CA ALA A 144 -30.75 24.62 29.76
C ALA A 144 -32.24 25.01 29.48
N GLY A 145 -32.86 24.34 28.53
CA GLY A 145 -34.29 24.50 28.22
C GLY A 145 -35.16 24.22 29.45
N SER A 146 -34.93 23.09 30.11
CA SER A 146 -35.64 22.72 31.34
C SER A 146 -35.46 23.74 32.48
N SER A 147 -34.25 24.28 32.61
CA SER A 147 -33.96 25.34 33.59
C SER A 147 -34.70 26.65 33.31
N ILE A 148 -34.79 27.02 32.04
CA ILE A 148 -35.55 28.19 31.59
C ILE A 148 -37.04 28.00 31.87
N GLU A 149 -37.61 26.83 31.55
CA GLU A 149 -39.03 26.54 31.86
C GLU A 149 -39.32 26.59 33.35
N ALA A 150 -38.41 26.07 34.20
CA ALA A 150 -38.54 26.14 35.64
C ALA A 150 -38.53 27.62 36.14
N ALA A 151 -37.67 28.45 35.62
CA ALA A 151 -37.59 29.86 35.89
C ALA A 151 -38.87 30.61 35.48
N GLN A 152 -39.43 30.32 34.29
CA GLN A 152 -40.70 30.88 33.83
C GLN A 152 -41.86 30.50 34.75
N LYS A 153 -41.97 29.23 35.16
CA LYS A 153 -43.00 28.80 36.12
C LYS A 153 -42.90 29.54 37.46
N ARG A 154 -41.70 29.74 37.98
CA ARG A 154 -41.48 30.52 39.21
C ARG A 154 -41.90 31.97 39.01
N ASN A 155 -41.49 32.58 37.92
CA ASN A 155 -41.89 33.98 37.60
C ASN A 155 -43.41 34.14 37.53
N THR A 156 -44.10 33.24 36.83
CA THR A 156 -45.56 33.24 36.76
C THR A 156 -46.23 33.11 38.14
N THR A 157 -45.62 32.25 39.00
CA THR A 157 -46.10 32.09 40.39
C THR A 157 -45.91 33.34 41.23
N ILE A 158 -44.77 34.01 41.07
CA ILE A 158 -44.48 35.29 41.77
C ILE A 158 -45.42 36.38 41.31
N GLN A 159 -45.63 36.53 39.96
CA GLN A 159 -46.57 37.51 39.42
C GLN A 159 -47.99 37.28 39.96
N ARG A 160 -48.43 36.04 40.01
CA ARG A 160 -49.75 35.69 40.59
C ARG A 160 -49.88 36.06 42.03
N LYS A 161 -48.84 35.82 42.84
CA LYS A 161 -48.81 36.20 44.27
C LYS A 161 -48.83 37.72 44.46
N LEU A 162 -48.02 38.47 43.67
CA LEU A 162 -48.02 39.92 43.70
C LEU A 162 -49.39 40.50 43.34
N HIS A 163 -50.03 40.01 42.27
CA HIS A 163 -51.35 40.43 41.90
C HIS A 163 -52.43 40.17 42.95
N ASN A 164 -52.30 39.08 43.72
CA ASN A 164 -53.20 38.81 44.83
C ASN A 164 -52.96 39.75 46.01
N VAL A 165 -51.72 40.16 46.29
CA VAL A 165 -51.40 41.16 47.34
C VAL A 165 -51.98 42.51 46.94
N ASP A 166 -51.77 42.97 45.69
CA ASP A 166 -52.32 44.19 45.19
C ASP A 166 -53.84 44.24 45.31
N LYS A 167 -54.55 43.13 45.08
CA LYS A 167 -55.98 43.03 45.28
C LYS A 167 -56.40 43.09 46.74
N MET A 168 -55.64 42.45 47.64
CA MET A 168 -55.90 42.47 49.07
C MET A 168 -55.76 43.89 49.61
N ASP A 169 -54.72 44.64 49.20
CA ASP A 169 -54.52 46.01 49.61
C ASP A 169 -55.64 46.95 49.05
N ALA A 170 -56.13 46.66 47.85
CA ALA A 170 -57.26 47.44 47.27
C ALA A 170 -58.60 47.15 47.97
N ASP A 171 -58.86 45.87 48.29
CA ASP A 171 -60.06 45.45 49.01
C ASP A 171 -60.05 45.94 50.48
N GLU A 172 -58.89 46.00 51.17
CA GLU A 172 -58.74 46.59 52.48
C GLU A 172 -58.91 48.11 52.45
N ALA A 173 -58.36 48.78 51.43
CA ALA A 173 -58.55 50.22 51.24
C ALA A 173 -60.00 50.57 50.96
N GLU A 174 -60.71 49.75 50.18
CA GLU A 174 -62.16 49.95 49.89
C GLU A 174 -63.01 49.67 51.14
N ALA A 175 -62.66 48.69 51.95
CA ALA A 175 -63.33 48.39 53.20
C ALA A 175 -63.14 49.51 54.26
N LEU A 176 -61.99 50.18 54.28
CA LEU A 176 -61.69 51.32 55.16
C LEU A 176 -62.43 52.56 54.69
N LEU A 177 -62.62 52.77 53.37
CA LEU A 177 -63.39 53.84 52.81
C LEU A 177 -64.89 53.70 53.09
N ASN A 178 -65.41 52.47 53.10
CA ASN A 178 -66.81 52.17 53.35
C ASN A 178 -67.20 52.09 54.84
N SER A 179 -66.20 52.05 55.74
CA SER A 179 -66.44 52.02 57.23
C SER A 179 -66.39 53.36 57.89
N GLY A 180 -66.31 54.48 57.12
CA GLY A 180 -66.21 55.86 57.56
C GLY A 180 -67.48 56.69 57.40
N GLU A 181 -68.68 56.07 57.33
CA GLU A 181 -69.98 56.78 57.52
C GLU A 181 -70.62 56.50 58.86
#